data_56304d6543b129d11d33189588d1d9ed
#
_entry.id   56304d6543b129d11d33189588d1d9ed
#
_cell.length_a   1.000
_cell.length_b   1.000
_cell.length_c   1.000
_cell.angle_alpha   90.00
_cell.angle_beta   90.00
_cell.angle_gamma   90.00
#
_symmetry.space_group_name_H-M   'P 1'
#
loop_
_entity.id
_entity.type
_entity.pdbx_description
1 polymer ?
#
loop_
_entity_poly.entity_id
_entity_poly.type
_entity_poly.pdbx_seq_one_letter_code
_entity_poly.pdbx_strand_id
1 'polypeptide(L)'
;TGEKDRRFRVWFEGGGTFDAPLGKCQPGRGILRRLFLRPACYHCPYANVNRPADLTMTLFRNAPKDFHPQQQKTGLSLLLINTVKGAHIFDQLPLKRELRTLEEAVAGNASLRGAAAPPPDRQRFFEELERLPFRKVCDRFLSTRPYQAKTDGRLAALKEKLWKKH
;
A
#
# COMPACT_ATOMS: atom_id res chain seq x y z
N THR A 1 -15.60 1.97 2.69
CA THR A 1 -15.97 0.55 2.46
C THR A 1 -14.93 -0.23 1.68
N GLY A 2 -14.14 0.37 0.82
CA GLY A 2 -13.28 -0.35 -0.13
C GLY A 2 -12.16 -1.21 0.46
N GLU A 3 -11.65 -0.95 1.65
CA GLU A 3 -10.52 -1.71 2.20
C GLU A 3 -10.92 -2.94 3.03
N LYS A 4 -12.08 -2.89 3.70
CA LYS A 4 -12.54 -4.00 4.56
C LYS A 4 -13.03 -5.21 3.77
N ASP A 5 -13.49 -4.99 2.54
CA ASP A 5 -14.09 -6.04 1.70
C ASP A 5 -13.14 -6.62 0.65
N ARG A 6 -11.89 -6.12 0.59
CA ARG A 6 -10.89 -6.68 -0.33
C ARG A 6 -10.53 -8.10 0.07
N ARG A 7 -10.64 -9.02 -0.88
CA ARG A 7 -10.33 -10.43 -0.70
C ARG A 7 -9.11 -10.83 -1.50
N PHE A 8 -8.36 -11.78 -0.96
CA PHE A 8 -7.29 -12.48 -1.65
C PHE A 8 -7.84 -13.85 -2.05
N ARG A 9 -7.94 -14.09 -3.35
CA ARG A 9 -8.49 -15.34 -3.88
C ARG A 9 -7.49 -15.97 -4.83
N VAL A 10 -7.32 -17.27 -4.70
CA VAL A 10 -6.44 -18.10 -5.53
C VAL A 10 -7.21 -19.33 -5.96
N TRP A 11 -7.16 -19.63 -7.24
CA TRP A 11 -7.66 -20.86 -7.82
C TRP A 11 -6.47 -21.76 -8.14
N PHE A 12 -6.55 -23.02 -7.75
CA PHE A 12 -5.53 -24.01 -8.03
C PHE A 12 -5.95 -24.86 -9.22
N GLU A 13 -5.01 -25.24 -10.08
CA GLU A 13 -5.28 -26.08 -11.26
C GLU A 13 -5.96 -27.41 -10.90
N GLY A 14 -5.71 -27.96 -9.70
CA GLY A 14 -6.37 -29.15 -9.16
C GLY A 14 -7.80 -28.95 -8.64
N GLY A 15 -8.44 -27.78 -8.89
CA GLY A 15 -9.84 -27.50 -8.55
C GLY A 15 -10.07 -26.93 -7.15
N GLY A 16 -9.03 -26.67 -6.36
CA GLY A 16 -9.16 -26.02 -5.04
C GLY A 16 -9.23 -24.50 -5.16
N THR A 17 -9.90 -23.85 -4.19
CA THR A 17 -9.93 -22.38 -4.09
C THR A 17 -9.56 -21.95 -2.69
N PHE A 18 -8.62 -20.99 -2.57
CA PHE A 18 -8.38 -20.27 -1.34
C PHE A 18 -9.01 -18.89 -1.44
N ASP A 19 -9.82 -18.51 -0.46
CA ASP A 19 -10.49 -17.20 -0.43
C ASP A 19 -10.53 -16.66 1.00
N ALA A 20 -9.89 -15.51 1.22
CA ALA A 20 -9.84 -14.86 2.53
C ALA A 20 -9.82 -13.34 2.42
N PRO A 21 -10.33 -12.61 3.44
CA PRO A 21 -10.15 -11.17 3.51
C PRO A 21 -8.66 -10.80 3.46
N LEU A 22 -8.31 -9.79 2.67
CA LEU A 22 -6.91 -9.42 2.40
C LEU A 22 -6.10 -9.19 3.68
N GLY A 23 -6.67 -8.53 4.67
CA GLY A 23 -6.01 -8.27 5.95
C GLY A 23 -5.93 -9.48 6.90
N LYS A 24 -6.66 -10.57 6.61
CA LYS A 24 -6.71 -11.75 7.47
C LYS A 24 -5.83 -12.91 6.99
N CYS A 25 -5.36 -12.88 5.75
CA CYS A 25 -4.43 -13.89 5.22
C CYS A 25 -2.99 -13.38 5.18
N GLN A 26 -2.03 -14.30 5.28
CA GLN A 26 -0.61 -13.94 5.28
C GLN A 26 -0.16 -13.23 3.99
N PRO A 27 -0.48 -13.72 2.78
CA PRO A 27 -0.13 -13.01 1.54
C PRO A 27 -0.71 -11.60 1.48
N GLY A 28 -1.98 -11.45 1.86
CA GLY A 28 -2.65 -10.15 1.89
C GLY A 28 -1.99 -9.16 2.85
N ARG A 29 -1.57 -9.63 4.04
CA ARG A 29 -0.83 -8.79 4.99
C ARG A 29 0.53 -8.37 4.46
N GLY A 30 1.24 -9.24 3.74
CA GLY A 30 2.50 -8.89 3.09
C GLY A 30 2.35 -7.80 2.04
N ILE A 31 1.26 -7.85 1.27
CA ILE A 31 0.89 -6.81 0.30
C ILE A 31 0.57 -5.50 1.01
N LEU A 32 -0.30 -5.53 2.03
CA LEU A 32 -0.72 -4.33 2.77
C LEU A 32 0.45 -3.65 3.51
N ARG A 33 1.38 -4.44 4.04
CA ARG A 33 2.62 -3.95 4.67
C ARG A 33 3.70 -3.55 3.66
N ARG A 34 3.42 -3.66 2.36
CA ARG A 34 4.37 -3.38 1.27
C ARG A 34 5.63 -4.26 1.29
N LEU A 35 5.62 -5.36 2.02
CA LEU A 35 6.76 -6.25 2.19
C LEU A 35 7.16 -6.93 0.89
N PHE A 36 6.18 -7.24 0.03
CA PHE A 36 6.33 -7.96 -1.23
C PHE A 36 6.53 -7.05 -2.46
N LEU A 37 6.64 -5.74 -2.25
CA LEU A 37 6.91 -4.84 -3.37
C LEU A 37 8.29 -5.15 -3.97
N ARG A 38 8.39 -4.98 -5.28
CA ARG A 38 9.68 -5.07 -5.99
C ARG A 38 10.61 -3.95 -5.54
N PRO A 39 11.93 -4.14 -5.54
CA PRO A 39 12.89 -3.08 -5.22
C PRO A 39 12.64 -1.79 -6.02
N ALA A 40 12.31 -1.89 -7.31
CA ALA A 40 11.97 -0.76 -8.16
C ALA A 40 10.78 0.09 -7.65
N CYS A 41 9.85 -0.51 -6.88
CA CYS A 41 8.72 0.24 -6.32
C CYS A 41 9.15 1.22 -5.23
N TYR A 42 10.28 0.97 -4.57
CA TYR A 42 10.83 1.86 -3.54
C TYR A 42 11.67 3.00 -4.13
N HIS A 43 12.00 2.92 -5.42
CA HIS A 43 12.75 3.92 -6.17
C HIS A 43 11.98 4.37 -7.42
N CYS A 44 10.64 4.28 -7.38
CA CYS A 44 9.80 4.54 -8.53
C CYS A 44 9.89 6.01 -8.96
N PRO A 45 10.42 6.33 -10.15
CA PRO A 45 10.54 7.71 -10.64
C PRO A 45 9.17 8.33 -10.96
N TYR A 46 8.15 7.50 -11.11
CA TYR A 46 6.79 7.93 -11.41
C TYR A 46 5.91 8.15 -10.17
N ALA A 47 6.46 7.97 -8.96
CA ALA A 47 5.71 8.19 -7.73
C ALA A 47 5.70 9.67 -7.33
N ASN A 48 5.13 10.51 -8.18
CA ASN A 48 4.98 11.96 -8.01
C ASN A 48 3.76 12.45 -8.80
N VAL A 49 3.49 13.74 -8.79
CA VAL A 49 2.39 14.35 -9.56
C VAL A 49 2.71 14.48 -11.05
N ASN A 50 3.99 14.60 -11.41
CA ASN A 50 4.42 14.72 -12.80
C ASN A 50 4.47 13.34 -13.45
N ARG A 51 3.41 12.96 -14.12
CA ARG A 51 3.27 11.66 -14.77
C ARG A 51 3.47 11.76 -16.28
N PRO A 52 4.14 10.79 -16.93
CA PRO A 52 4.33 10.80 -18.38
C PRO A 52 3.05 10.45 -19.17
N ALA A 53 2.03 9.93 -18.51
CA ALA A 53 0.76 9.57 -19.14
C ALA A 53 -0.15 10.78 -19.33
N ASP A 54 -0.99 10.78 -20.37
CA ASP A 54 -1.99 11.83 -20.60
C ASP A 54 -3.02 11.89 -19.46
N LEU A 55 -3.40 10.73 -18.92
CA LEU A 55 -4.35 10.55 -17.82
C LEU A 55 -3.76 9.62 -16.77
N THR A 56 -3.93 9.94 -15.48
CA THR A 56 -3.57 9.04 -14.38
C THR A 56 -4.80 8.76 -13.53
N MET A 57 -5.18 7.49 -13.42
CA MET A 57 -6.35 7.08 -12.64
C MET A 57 -5.93 6.28 -11.40
N THR A 58 -6.54 6.61 -10.26
CA THR A 58 -6.36 5.90 -9.00
C THR A 58 -7.62 5.97 -8.13
N LEU A 59 -7.64 5.27 -7.01
CA LEU A 59 -8.69 5.48 -6.00
C LEU A 59 -8.48 6.82 -5.31
N PHE A 60 -9.56 7.58 -5.14
CA PHE A 60 -9.54 8.79 -4.31
C PHE A 60 -9.59 8.38 -2.83
N ARG A 61 -8.43 8.09 -2.26
CA ARG A 61 -8.32 7.73 -0.84
C ARG A 61 -8.53 8.97 0.02
N ASN A 62 -9.21 8.78 1.16
CA ASN A 62 -9.54 9.89 2.06
C ASN A 62 -10.24 11.07 1.35
N ALA A 63 -11.10 10.74 0.38
CA ALA A 63 -11.91 11.76 -0.28
C ALA A 63 -12.65 12.63 0.76
N PRO A 64 -12.79 13.94 0.51
CA PRO A 64 -13.55 14.83 1.38
C PRO A 64 -14.94 14.30 1.71
N LYS A 65 -15.46 14.65 2.88
CA LYS A 65 -16.75 14.12 3.37
C LYS A 65 -17.98 14.73 2.70
N ASP A 66 -17.80 15.76 1.91
CA ASP A 66 -18.83 16.44 1.14
C ASP A 66 -19.37 15.62 -0.05
N PHE A 67 -18.70 14.55 -0.42
CA PHE A 67 -19.24 13.60 -1.39
C PHE A 67 -20.47 12.88 -0.84
N HIS A 68 -21.42 12.61 -1.75
CA HIS A 68 -22.64 11.88 -1.39
C HIS A 68 -22.30 10.52 -0.72
N PRO A 69 -23.01 10.13 0.37
CA PRO A 69 -22.70 8.91 1.12
C PRO A 69 -22.64 7.63 0.28
N GLN A 70 -23.46 7.53 -0.76
CA GLN A 70 -23.45 6.37 -1.68
C GLN A 70 -22.17 6.33 -2.50
N GLN A 71 -21.66 7.47 -2.96
CA GLN A 71 -20.38 7.56 -3.69
C GLN A 71 -19.20 7.15 -2.79
N GLN A 72 -19.24 7.53 -1.52
CA GLN A 72 -18.24 7.12 -0.55
C GLN A 72 -18.25 5.60 -0.29
N LYS A 73 -19.43 4.97 -0.34
CA LYS A 73 -19.57 3.51 -0.19
C LYS A 73 -19.05 2.73 -1.39
N THR A 74 -19.33 3.15 -2.59
CA THR A 74 -18.88 2.49 -3.83
C THR A 74 -17.42 2.77 -4.15
N GLY A 75 -16.83 3.81 -3.55
CA GLY A 75 -15.51 4.32 -3.83
C GLY A 75 -15.52 5.37 -4.93
N LEU A 76 -14.55 6.26 -4.85
CA LEU A 76 -14.35 7.34 -5.80
C LEU A 76 -13.06 7.11 -6.58
N SER A 77 -13.10 7.33 -7.87
CA SER A 77 -11.90 7.37 -8.71
C SER A 77 -11.36 8.79 -8.74
N LEU A 78 -10.07 8.93 -8.53
CA LEU A 78 -9.32 10.15 -8.77
C LEU A 78 -8.72 10.07 -10.16
N LEU A 79 -8.93 11.09 -10.97
CA LEU A 79 -8.31 11.24 -12.27
C LEU A 79 -7.48 12.51 -12.28
N LEU A 80 -6.19 12.37 -12.60
CA LEU A 80 -5.32 13.50 -12.91
C LEU A 80 -5.25 13.63 -14.43
N ILE A 81 -5.49 14.83 -14.92
CA ILE A 81 -5.37 15.19 -16.35
C ILE A 81 -4.01 15.88 -16.49
N ASN A 82 -3.07 15.21 -17.15
CA ASN A 82 -1.69 15.65 -17.19
C ASN A 82 -1.34 16.42 -18.48
N THR A 83 -2.13 16.26 -19.55
CA THR A 83 -1.89 16.90 -20.85
C THR A 83 -3.18 17.44 -21.46
N VAL A 84 -3.04 18.35 -22.43
CA VAL A 84 -4.17 18.85 -23.25
C VAL A 84 -4.89 17.70 -23.98
N LYS A 85 -4.12 16.75 -24.50
CA LYS A 85 -4.68 15.56 -25.15
C LYS A 85 -5.53 14.74 -24.16
N GLY A 86 -5.05 14.57 -22.93
CA GLY A 86 -5.80 13.91 -21.85
C GLY A 86 -7.12 14.64 -21.56
N ALA A 87 -7.10 15.97 -21.47
CA ALA A 87 -8.28 16.80 -21.27
C ALA A 87 -9.31 16.57 -22.40
N HIS A 88 -8.87 16.65 -23.65
CA HIS A 88 -9.74 16.47 -24.81
C HIS A 88 -10.41 15.08 -24.83
N ILE A 89 -9.67 14.03 -24.54
CA ILE A 89 -10.23 12.68 -24.43
C ILE A 89 -11.24 12.60 -23.28
N PHE A 90 -10.89 13.14 -22.12
CA PHE A 90 -11.73 13.07 -20.93
C PHE A 90 -13.06 13.83 -21.11
N ASP A 91 -13.06 14.95 -21.81
CA ASP A 91 -14.27 15.74 -22.09
C ASP A 91 -15.30 15.03 -22.94
N GLN A 92 -14.88 14.06 -23.75
CA GLN A 92 -15.77 13.24 -24.58
C GLN A 92 -16.44 12.09 -23.81
N LEU A 93 -16.00 11.82 -22.57
CA LEU A 93 -16.53 10.71 -21.78
C LEU A 93 -17.80 11.12 -21.02
N PRO A 94 -18.89 10.33 -21.10
CA PRO A 94 -20.16 10.60 -20.40
C PRO A 94 -20.07 10.23 -18.92
N LEU A 95 -19.12 10.81 -18.21
CA LEU A 95 -18.87 10.53 -16.79
C LEU A 95 -19.38 11.63 -15.88
N LYS A 96 -19.97 11.25 -14.75
CA LYS A 96 -20.17 12.21 -13.64
C LYS A 96 -18.82 12.58 -13.07
N ARG A 97 -18.52 13.88 -13.06
CA ARG A 97 -17.22 14.41 -12.62
C ARG A 97 -17.40 15.60 -11.71
N GLU A 98 -16.45 15.78 -10.84
CA GLU A 98 -16.33 16.91 -9.93
C GLU A 98 -14.88 17.35 -9.89
N LEU A 99 -14.63 18.64 -10.06
CA LEU A 99 -13.29 19.20 -9.98
C LEU A 99 -12.85 19.28 -8.52
N ARG A 100 -11.64 18.87 -8.26
CA ARG A 100 -11.01 18.92 -6.94
C ARG A 100 -9.62 19.51 -7.03
N THR A 101 -9.11 19.95 -5.89
CA THR A 101 -7.77 20.52 -5.84
C THR A 101 -6.69 19.43 -5.87
N LEU A 102 -5.50 19.81 -6.30
CA LEU A 102 -4.35 18.91 -6.28
C LEU A 102 -3.96 18.53 -4.84
N GLU A 103 -4.12 19.45 -3.90
CA GLU A 103 -3.85 19.22 -2.48
C GLU A 103 -4.73 18.11 -1.91
N GLU A 104 -6.03 18.12 -2.21
CA GLU A 104 -6.95 17.05 -1.82
C GLU A 104 -6.53 15.69 -2.42
N ALA A 105 -6.16 15.68 -3.70
CA ALA A 105 -5.69 14.49 -4.39
C ALA A 105 -4.43 13.91 -3.74
N VAL A 106 -3.46 14.75 -3.44
CA VAL A 106 -2.17 14.37 -2.84
C VAL A 106 -2.33 13.93 -1.39
N ALA A 107 -3.21 14.57 -0.61
CA ALA A 107 -3.46 14.22 0.80
C ALA A 107 -3.89 12.77 0.97
N GLY A 108 -4.74 12.25 0.07
CA GLY A 108 -5.24 10.88 0.10
C GLY A 108 -4.35 9.85 -0.59
N ASN A 109 -3.37 10.26 -1.40
CA ASN A 109 -2.64 9.37 -2.30
C ASN A 109 -1.13 9.51 -2.13
N ALA A 110 -0.55 8.72 -1.23
CA ALA A 110 0.87 8.77 -0.91
C ALA A 110 1.78 8.59 -2.15
N SER A 111 1.35 7.82 -3.16
CA SER A 111 2.10 7.62 -4.40
C SER A 111 2.19 8.86 -5.30
N LEU A 112 1.44 9.92 -5.00
CA LEU A 112 1.59 11.22 -5.65
C LEU A 112 2.64 12.12 -4.95
N ARG A 113 3.08 11.74 -3.75
CA ARG A 113 4.11 12.46 -2.98
C ARG A 113 5.49 11.87 -3.14
N GLY A 114 5.59 10.56 -3.38
CA GLY A 114 6.86 9.88 -3.49
C GLY A 114 6.73 8.37 -3.54
N ALA A 115 7.84 7.71 -3.80
CA ALA A 115 7.94 6.27 -3.77
C ALA A 115 7.69 5.72 -2.35
N ALA A 116 7.23 4.49 -2.26
CA ALA A 116 7.04 3.82 -0.98
C ALA A 116 8.38 3.61 -0.28
N ALA A 117 8.47 3.90 1.01
CA ALA A 117 9.64 3.48 1.78
C ALA A 117 9.63 1.95 1.97
N PRO A 118 10.80 1.29 1.87
CA PRO A 118 10.89 -0.13 2.19
C PRO A 118 10.58 -0.35 3.68
N PRO A 119 9.80 -1.36 4.04
CA PRO A 119 9.59 -1.72 5.45
C PRO A 119 10.92 -2.13 6.09
N PRO A 120 11.16 -1.78 7.37
CA PRO A 120 12.43 -2.08 8.05
C PRO A 120 12.73 -3.58 8.11
N ASP A 121 11.70 -4.41 8.17
CA ASP A 121 11.85 -5.87 8.26
C ASP A 121 12.02 -6.56 6.89
N ARG A 122 11.97 -5.81 5.78
CA ARG A 122 11.95 -6.40 4.44
C ARG A 122 13.19 -7.23 4.14
N GLN A 123 14.37 -6.69 4.39
CA GLN A 123 15.61 -7.39 4.13
C GLN A 123 15.67 -8.69 4.93
N ARG A 124 15.42 -8.62 6.23
CA ARG A 124 15.41 -9.77 7.12
C ARG A 124 14.36 -10.81 6.75
N PHE A 125 13.19 -10.38 6.27
CA PHE A 125 12.15 -11.29 5.78
C PHE A 125 12.69 -12.17 4.65
N PHE A 126 13.35 -11.59 3.64
CA PHE A 126 13.87 -12.34 2.51
C PHE A 126 15.08 -13.18 2.87
N GLU A 127 15.98 -12.71 3.74
CA GLU A 127 17.10 -13.51 4.25
C GLU A 127 16.62 -14.76 5.01
N GLU A 128 15.58 -14.62 5.83
CA GLU A 128 14.99 -15.76 6.52
C GLU A 128 14.24 -16.70 5.58
N LEU A 129 13.65 -16.16 4.50
CA LEU A 129 12.93 -16.95 3.49
C LEU A 129 13.87 -17.90 2.72
N GLU A 130 15.15 -17.55 2.57
CA GLU A 130 16.15 -18.42 1.96
C GLU A 130 16.51 -19.64 2.84
N ARG A 131 16.30 -19.53 4.15
CA ARG A 131 16.76 -20.53 5.14
C ARG A 131 15.64 -21.29 5.82
N LEU A 132 14.44 -20.76 5.83
CA LEU A 132 13.30 -21.29 6.58
C LEU A 132 12.10 -21.53 5.67
N PRO A 133 11.27 -22.54 5.98
CA PRO A 133 10.00 -22.74 5.27
C PRO A 133 9.13 -21.48 5.32
N PHE A 134 8.51 -21.14 4.19
CA PHE A 134 7.65 -19.96 4.01
C PHE A 134 6.66 -19.75 5.16
N ARG A 135 6.01 -20.83 5.62
CA ARG A 135 5.06 -20.75 6.73
C ARG A 135 5.67 -20.18 8.00
N LYS A 136 6.88 -20.62 8.38
CA LYS A 136 7.58 -20.13 9.58
C LYS A 136 7.92 -18.64 9.46
N VAL A 137 8.38 -18.22 8.29
CA VAL A 137 8.69 -16.82 8.04
C VAL A 137 7.41 -15.98 8.08
N CYS A 138 6.33 -16.46 7.45
CA CYS A 138 5.04 -15.77 7.49
C CYS A 138 4.48 -15.64 8.93
N ASP A 139 4.59 -16.68 9.75
CA ASP A 139 4.12 -16.63 11.14
C ASP A 139 4.91 -15.59 11.96
N ARG A 140 6.19 -15.40 11.66
CA ARG A 140 7.04 -14.41 12.31
C ARG A 140 6.76 -12.99 11.86
N PHE A 141 6.69 -12.73 10.56
CA PHE A 141 6.61 -11.37 10.00
C PHE A 141 5.19 -10.93 9.65
N LEU A 142 4.28 -11.86 9.40
CA LEU A 142 2.92 -11.59 8.92
C LEU A 142 1.83 -12.03 9.89
N SER A 143 2.18 -12.34 11.17
CA SER A 143 1.18 -12.60 12.20
C SER A 143 0.31 -11.37 12.45
N THR A 144 -0.87 -11.58 13.05
CA THR A 144 -1.77 -10.49 13.46
C THR A 144 -1.24 -9.72 14.67
N ARG A 145 -0.34 -10.33 15.44
CA ARG A 145 0.37 -9.65 16.53
C ARG A 145 1.46 -8.77 15.94
N PRO A 146 1.63 -7.52 16.43
CA PRO A 146 2.80 -6.73 16.06
C PRO A 146 4.06 -7.56 16.33
N TYR A 147 4.95 -7.63 15.34
CA TYR A 147 6.27 -8.21 15.56
C TYR A 147 6.97 -7.36 16.61
N GLN A 148 7.03 -7.86 17.83
CA GLN A 148 7.97 -7.36 18.81
C GLN A 148 9.32 -7.95 18.40
N ALA A 149 10.20 -7.15 17.79
CA ALA A 149 11.59 -7.51 17.69
C ALA A 149 12.01 -7.89 19.12
N LYS A 150 12.44 -9.12 19.32
CA LYS A 150 13.22 -9.44 20.52
C LYS A 150 14.44 -8.52 20.42
N THR A 151 14.39 -7.37 21.04
CA THR A 151 15.59 -6.58 21.30
C THR A 151 16.49 -7.55 22.06
N ASP A 152 17.59 -7.98 21.45
CA ASP A 152 18.62 -8.67 22.18
C ASP A 152 18.88 -7.82 23.42
N GLY A 153 18.66 -8.40 24.59
CA GLY A 153 18.75 -7.66 25.86
C GLY A 153 20.10 -6.94 26.04
N ARG A 154 21.09 -7.28 25.20
CA ARG A 154 22.38 -6.60 25.05
C ARG A 154 22.26 -5.16 24.51
N LEU A 155 21.37 -4.91 23.54
CA LEU A 155 21.17 -3.55 22.98
C LEU A 155 20.36 -2.65 23.93
N ALA A 156 19.40 -3.20 24.68
CA ALA A 156 18.67 -2.47 25.70
C ALA A 156 19.62 -2.09 26.86
N ALA A 157 20.47 -3.02 27.31
CA ALA A 157 21.47 -2.78 28.33
C ALA A 157 22.56 -1.76 27.92
N LEU A 158 22.93 -1.72 26.64
CA LEU A 158 23.85 -0.71 26.09
C LEU A 158 23.24 0.69 26.06
N LYS A 159 21.97 0.81 25.65
CA LYS A 159 21.25 2.11 25.68
C LYS A 159 21.10 2.64 27.11
N GLU A 160 20.81 1.77 28.08
CA GLU A 160 20.67 2.17 29.47
C GLU A 160 22.00 2.59 30.10
N LYS A 161 23.13 1.95 29.72
CA LYS A 161 24.48 2.35 30.14
C LYS A 161 24.94 3.68 29.51
N LEU A 162 24.52 3.98 28.28
CA LEU A 162 24.86 5.25 27.62
C LEU A 162 24.02 6.41 28.16
N TRP A 163 22.76 6.17 28.55
CA TRP A 163 21.88 7.19 29.11
C TRP A 163 22.27 7.60 30.57
N LYS A 164 22.87 6.70 31.34
CA LYS A 164 23.32 6.99 32.74
C LYS A 164 24.67 7.69 32.79
N LYS A 165 25.31 8.02 31.66
CA LYS A 165 26.61 8.71 31.61
C LYS A 165 26.53 10.18 31.19
N HIS A 166 25.34 10.72 31.07
CA HIS A 166 25.03 12.14 30.90
C HIS A 166 23.97 12.56 31.89
#